data_51e4787f483f2e5477c3090c50124a4c
#
_entry.id   51e4787f483f2e5477c3090c50124a4c
#
_cell.length_a   1.000
_cell.length_b   1.000
_cell.length_c   1.000
_cell.angle_alpha   90.00
_cell.angle_beta   90.00
_cell.angle_gamma   90.00
#
_symmetry.space_group_name_H-M   'P 1'
#
loop_
_entity.id
_entity.type
_entity.pdbx_description
1 polymer ?
#
loop_
_entity_poly.entity_id
_entity_poly.type
_entity_poly.pdbx_seq_one_letter_code
_entity_poly.pdbx_strand_id
1 'polypeptide(L)' 'MIKGEDKTPLPLEGLEEAQKWYQKGNDARRQSQWHEAINCYTRAIELDPDSPAVVAKKMLEDIMNYYCKEMYNP' A
#
# COMPACT_ATOMS: atom_id res chain seq x y z
N MET A 1 20.83 19.47 20.18
CA MET A 1 20.60 19.04 19.79
C MET A 1 19.94 18.48 19.48
N ILE A 2 19.67 18.33 19.23
CA ILE A 2 19.09 17.89 19.02
C ILE A 2 18.98 17.23 18.41
N LYS A 3 19.31 17.10 18.22
CA LYS A 3 19.32 16.50 17.64
C LYS A 3 18.62 15.61 17.20
N GLY A 4 18.75 14.99 17.31
CA GLY A 4 18.03 13.88 16.93
C GLY A 4 16.81 14.21 16.21
N GLU A 5 16.42 15.26 16.43
CA GLU A 5 15.20 15.67 15.88
C GLU A 5 15.19 15.76 14.42
N ASP A 6 16.29 15.86 13.86
CA ASP A 6 16.29 16.05 12.47
C ASP A 6 15.64 14.96 11.73
N LYS A 7 15.78 13.75 12.13
CA LYS A 7 15.22 12.73 11.36
C LYS A 7 13.79 12.60 11.56
N THR A 8 13.28 13.16 12.53
CA THR A 8 11.90 13.00 12.81
C THR A 8 10.97 13.50 11.73
N PRO A 9 11.22 14.63 11.14
CA PRO A 9 10.28 15.13 10.11
C PRO A 9 10.13 14.18 8.96
N LEU A 10 11.18 13.47 8.63
CA LEU A 10 11.08 12.56 7.51
C LEU A 10 10.02 11.51 7.71
N PRO A 11 9.99 10.85 8.86
CA PRO A 11 8.96 9.85 9.06
C PRO A 11 7.57 10.41 8.94
N LEU A 12 7.39 11.62 9.40
CA LEU A 12 6.08 12.23 9.32
C LEU A 12 5.64 12.43 7.88
N GLU A 13 6.54 12.93 7.06
CA GLU A 13 6.22 13.11 5.66
C GLU A 13 5.96 11.78 4.99
N GLY A 14 6.76 10.79 5.32
CA GLY A 14 6.56 9.48 4.76
C GLY A 14 5.22 8.90 5.13
N LEU A 15 4.79 9.13 6.36
CA LEU A 15 3.51 8.61 6.81
C LEU A 15 2.36 9.25 6.06
N GLU A 16 2.45 10.55 5.81
CA GLU A 16 1.41 11.23 5.08
C GLU A 16 1.32 10.73 3.65
N GLU A 17 2.47 10.54 3.02
CA GLU A 17 2.48 10.01 1.67
C GLU A 17 1.94 8.59 1.65
N ALA A 18 2.35 7.79 2.62
CA ALA A 18 1.88 6.42 2.69
C ALA A 18 0.37 6.39 2.82
N GLN A 19 -0.18 7.29 3.62
CA GLN A 19 -1.61 7.33 3.80
C GLN A 19 -2.33 7.67 2.51
N LYS A 20 -1.77 8.61 1.76
CA LYS A 20 -2.36 8.99 0.48
C LYS A 20 -2.38 7.80 -0.48
N TRP A 21 -1.28 7.08 -0.55
CA TRP A 21 -1.22 5.92 -1.42
C TRP A 21 -2.16 4.82 -0.96
N TYR A 22 -2.27 4.68 0.35
CA TYR A 22 -3.20 3.69 0.90
C TYR A 22 -4.63 4.02 0.49
N GLN A 23 -5.01 5.27 0.60
CA GLN A 23 -6.36 5.68 0.22
C GLN A 23 -6.60 5.52 -1.27
N LYS A 24 -5.59 5.84 -2.07
CA LYS A 24 -5.71 5.63 -3.51
C LYS A 24 -5.91 4.15 -3.82
N GLY A 25 -5.21 3.30 -3.10
CA GLY A 25 -5.38 1.87 -3.27
C GLY A 25 -6.79 1.45 -2.93
N ASN A 26 -7.35 1.99 -1.85
CA ASN A 26 -8.72 1.68 -1.48
C ASN A 26 -9.69 2.11 -2.55
N ASP A 27 -9.47 3.27 -3.14
CA ASP A 27 -10.34 3.75 -4.21
C ASP A 27 -10.26 2.84 -5.42
N ALA A 28 -9.06 2.45 -5.79
CA ALA A 28 -8.88 1.56 -6.94
C ALA A 28 -9.57 0.22 -6.68
N ARG A 29 -9.45 -0.26 -5.44
CA ARG A 29 -10.08 -1.52 -5.09
C ARG A 29 -11.59 -1.43 -5.23
N ARG A 30 -12.14 -0.31 -4.80
CA ARG A 30 -13.57 -0.11 -4.90
C ARG A 30 -14.03 -0.14 -6.34
N GLN A 31 -13.18 0.34 -7.24
CA GLN A 31 -13.51 0.36 -8.66
C GLN A 31 -13.08 -0.92 -9.36
N SER A 32 -12.68 -1.91 -8.61
CA SER A 32 -12.24 -3.21 -9.14
C SER A 32 -10.98 -3.08 -9.99
N GLN A 33 -10.20 -2.07 -9.76
CA GLN A 33 -8.91 -1.93 -10.43
C GLN A 33 -7.84 -2.55 -9.55
N TRP A 34 -7.78 -3.86 -9.59
CA TRP A 34 -6.96 -4.61 -8.66
C TRP A 34 -5.48 -4.32 -8.80
N HIS A 35 -4.98 -4.26 -10.03
CA HIS A 35 -3.57 -4.00 -10.25
C HIS A 35 -3.18 -2.61 -9.77
N GLU A 36 -4.04 -1.66 -10.04
CA GLU A 36 -3.80 -0.29 -9.59
C GLU A 36 -3.78 -0.23 -8.08
N ALA A 37 -4.70 -0.94 -7.45
CA ALA A 37 -4.76 -0.95 -6.00
C ALA A 37 -3.47 -1.53 -5.41
N ILE A 38 -2.99 -2.61 -6.00
CA ILE A 38 -1.76 -3.23 -5.51
C ILE A 38 -0.58 -2.29 -5.68
N ASN A 39 -0.51 -1.60 -6.80
CA ASN A 39 0.55 -0.62 -7.00
C ASN A 39 0.51 0.46 -5.94
N CYS A 40 -0.66 0.97 -5.65
CA CYS A 40 -0.78 2.02 -4.64
C CYS A 40 -0.42 1.50 -3.26
N TYR A 41 -0.89 0.31 -2.92
CA TYR A 41 -0.55 -0.27 -1.64
C TYR A 41 0.95 -0.53 -1.52
N THR A 42 1.57 -0.97 -2.61
CA THR A 42 3.00 -1.22 -2.61
C THR A 42 3.77 0.06 -2.33
N ARG A 43 3.35 1.15 -2.94
CA ARG A 43 3.98 2.44 -2.68
C ARG A 43 3.82 2.84 -1.22
N ALA A 44 2.62 2.63 -0.68
CA ALA A 44 2.39 2.96 0.71
C ALA A 44 3.31 2.15 1.62
N ILE A 45 3.51 0.88 1.30
CA ILE A 45 4.36 0.03 2.11
C ILE A 45 5.82 0.45 2.01
N GLU A 46 6.24 0.87 0.82
CA GLU A 46 7.60 1.35 0.65
C GLU A 46 7.87 2.57 1.51
N LEU A 47 6.87 3.40 1.64
CA LEU A 47 7.01 4.61 2.45
C LEU A 47 6.83 4.33 3.93
N ASP A 48 5.99 3.37 4.26
CA ASP A 48 5.70 3.04 5.65
C ASP A 48 5.42 1.56 5.77
N PRO A 49 6.43 0.76 6.12
CA PRO A 49 6.23 -0.70 6.21
C PRO A 49 5.20 -1.10 7.27
N ASP A 50 4.87 -0.21 8.18
CA ASP A 50 3.88 -0.51 9.21
C ASP A 50 2.50 -0.04 8.81
N SER A 51 2.34 0.44 7.59
CA SER A 51 1.07 0.94 7.11
C SER A 51 0.05 -0.20 7.01
N PRO A 52 -1.23 0.11 7.25
CA PRO A 52 -2.27 -0.90 7.02
C PRO A 52 -2.33 -1.37 5.58
N ALA A 53 -1.64 -0.70 4.69
CA ALA A 53 -1.56 -1.15 3.31
C ALA A 53 -0.96 -2.55 3.21
N VAL A 54 -0.12 -2.93 4.16
CA VAL A 54 0.46 -4.27 4.15
C VAL A 54 -0.64 -5.31 4.19
N VAL A 55 -1.55 -5.15 5.13
CA VAL A 55 -2.67 -6.08 5.27
C VAL A 55 -3.60 -5.97 4.07
N ALA A 56 -3.89 -4.75 3.65
CA ALA A 56 -4.79 -4.54 2.53
C ALA A 56 -4.25 -5.19 1.26
N LYS A 57 -2.95 -5.03 1.03
CA LYS A 57 -2.34 -5.63 -0.15
C LYS A 57 -2.43 -7.14 -0.10
N LYS A 58 -2.17 -7.71 1.06
CA LYS A 58 -2.22 -9.15 1.20
C LYS A 58 -3.64 -9.67 0.96
N MET A 59 -4.62 -8.99 1.52
CA MET A 59 -6.01 -9.39 1.31
C MET A 59 -6.38 -9.31 -0.16
N LEU A 60 -5.91 -8.26 -0.81
CA LEU A 60 -6.21 -8.08 -2.22
C LEU A 60 -5.56 -9.16 -3.06
N GLU A 61 -4.32 -9.51 -2.73
CA GLU A 61 -3.63 -10.58 -3.43
C GLU A 61 -4.34 -11.91 -3.24
N ASP A 62 -4.85 -12.14 -2.05
CA ASP A 62 -5.60 -13.36 -1.82
C ASP A 62 -6.85 -13.41 -2.68
N ILE A 63 -7.54 -12.30 -2.79
CA ILE A 63 -8.73 -12.23 -3.62
C ILE A 63 -8.37 -12.50 -5.08
N MET A 64 -7.31 -11.88 -5.55
CA MET A 64 -6.90 -12.07 -6.92
C MET A 64 -6.49 -13.51 -7.20
N ASN A 65 -5.79 -14.11 -6.27
CA ASN A 65 -5.43 -15.51 -6.42
C ASN A 65 -6.63 -16.40 -6.50
N TYR A 66 -7.64 -16.07 -5.72
CA TYR A 66 -8.85 -16.87 -5.71
C TYR A 66 -9.58 -16.77 -7.04
N TYR A 67 -9.73 -15.57 -7.56
CA TYR A 67 -10.52 -15.36 -8.76
C TYR A 67 -9.75 -15.51 -10.04
N CYS A 68 -8.47 -15.20 -10.02
CA CYS A 68 -7.66 -15.18 -11.23
C CYS A 68 -6.64 -16.28 -11.26
N LYS A 69 -6.84 -17.29 -10.44
CA LYS A 69 -5.87 -18.34 -10.31
C LYS A 69 -5.56 -19.00 -11.63
N GLU A 70 -6.58 -19.28 -12.41
CA GLU A 70 -6.38 -19.95 -13.67
C GLU A 70 -5.68 -19.07 -14.68
N MET A 71 -5.90 -17.80 -14.58
CA MET A 71 -5.24 -16.88 -15.50
C MET A 71 -3.76 -16.79 -15.22
N TYR A 72 -3.37 -16.96 -13.99
CA TYR A 72 -1.97 -16.89 -13.63
C TYR A 72 -1.23 -18.16 -13.95
N ASN A 73 -1.91 -19.26 -13.94
CA ASN A 73 -1.27 -20.53 -14.18
C ASN A 73 -1.23 -20.79 -15.65
N PRO A 74 -0.05 -20.85 -16.22
CA PRO A 74 0.05 -21.10 -17.66
C PRO A 74 -0.22 -22.51 -18.04
#